data_aea2757da3a4198345eb5ef784fd2055
#
_entry.id   aea2757da3a4198345eb5ef784fd2055
#
_cell.length_a   1.000
_cell.length_b   1.000
_cell.length_c   1.000
_cell.angle_alpha   90.00
_cell.angle_beta   90.00
_cell.angle_gamma   90.00
#
_symmetry.space_group_name_H-M   'P 1'
#
loop_
_entity.id
_entity.type
_entity.pdbx_description
1 polymer ?
#
loop_
_entity_poly.entity_id
_entity_poly.type
_entity_poly.pdbx_seq_one_letter_code
_entity_poly.pdbx_strand_id
1 'polypeptide(L)'
;MVKQIKDPIYEYVDIDDDFTKVIDMPEYQRLRNVIQTSYQALYPSALHNRFTHSIGVFHLGRKLFASFCKNVKSDFPLFYHGDWKRLEKTFLLACLLHDVGHSPFSHTGEKFYKDNFREEIQKRLPANIELYRDMEHGTGKPHEAMSAIVGLKLIRQLGISEIDEELFVRAIIGVRYEEKNDSDDKLIENITIGMLNGSLIDVDKLDYLIRDGYVTGFNTMSLDVERLFAGYTIADYIDPSASKHKVPAYKRGALSVIENVTFANDLERHWIQNHPSILYDAKLVDLAIASYDSFMKKKYKDALTEKTVFTQKALSLEGYIGQGVPLSLLSDEDIITYLKNGEDQSAEAVWLRKQYFDRSERLKPLWKSESEFSHLEREILGTAIRRSFKAALKAISGYAFFINESEMEKAVEQKKLMEEAALSEDEDLKNAAQTSLQAQEAVIRIFHIFNQFRLDMDLDFKFAFLFVEYHYESNYSKLQNSDIYIEFSKNRVIPFRDVLTVAAVQASEDEKNGYYYIFSSRKNIERMQEKGLDFGREILMYISRNWITL
;
A
#
# COMPACT_ATOMS: atom_id res chain seq x y z
N MET A 1 4.27 32.96 13.94
CA MET A 1 4.80 32.29 15.17
C MET A 1 5.16 30.86 14.79
N VAL A 2 6.37 30.39 15.12
CA VAL A 2 6.74 28.99 14.80
C VAL A 2 6.18 28.07 15.91
N LYS A 3 5.38 27.08 15.55
CA LYS A 3 4.91 26.02 16.47
C LYS A 3 5.92 24.89 16.47
N GLN A 4 6.24 24.35 17.63
CA GLN A 4 7.14 23.20 17.76
C GLN A 4 6.33 21.95 18.15
N ILE A 5 6.54 20.86 17.41
CA ILE A 5 5.94 19.56 17.71
C ILE A 5 7.04 18.62 18.16
N LYS A 6 6.89 18.02 19.35
CA LYS A 6 7.82 16.99 19.86
C LYS A 6 7.54 15.67 19.15
N ASP A 7 8.55 15.13 18.50
CA ASP A 7 8.54 13.80 17.89
C ASP A 7 9.62 12.91 18.57
N PRO A 8 9.36 11.64 18.85
CA PRO A 8 10.31 10.78 19.56
C PRO A 8 11.56 10.44 18.73
N ILE A 9 11.51 10.63 17.41
CA ILE A 9 12.60 10.33 16.46
C ILE A 9 13.38 11.59 16.09
N TYR A 10 12.66 12.66 15.74
CA TYR A 10 13.25 13.90 15.20
C TYR A 10 13.35 15.01 16.26
N GLU A 11 13.07 14.71 17.50
CA GLU A 11 13.05 15.64 18.63
C GLU A 11 12.01 16.75 18.47
N TYR A 12 12.36 17.92 17.99
CA TYR A 12 11.44 19.04 17.76
C TYR A 12 11.35 19.38 16.29
N VAL A 13 10.14 19.33 15.77
CA VAL A 13 9.82 19.72 14.39
C VAL A 13 9.22 21.10 14.40
N ASP A 14 9.89 22.05 13.77
CA ASP A 14 9.41 23.42 13.62
C ASP A 14 8.37 23.52 12.51
N ILE A 15 7.24 24.13 12.82
CA ILE A 15 6.10 24.31 11.91
C ILE A 15 5.77 25.79 11.78
N ASP A 16 5.89 26.33 10.57
CA ASP A 16 5.57 27.72 10.26
C ASP A 16 4.05 27.97 10.18
N ASP A 17 3.62 29.23 10.19
CA ASP A 17 2.21 29.63 10.33
C ASP A 17 1.26 28.96 9.32
N ASP A 18 1.58 28.92 8.03
CA ASP A 18 0.71 28.34 7.02
C ASP A 18 0.56 26.82 7.19
N PHE A 19 1.64 26.13 7.52
CA PHE A 19 1.60 24.69 7.82
C PHE A 19 0.85 24.40 9.14
N THR A 20 0.96 25.30 10.13
CA THR A 20 0.20 25.21 11.39
C THR A 20 -1.30 25.28 11.11
N LYS A 21 -1.76 26.18 10.22
CA LYS A 21 -3.17 26.25 9.83
C LYS A 21 -3.67 24.93 9.24
N VAL A 22 -2.84 24.28 8.39
CA VAL A 22 -3.16 22.98 7.78
C VAL A 22 -3.27 21.89 8.86
N ILE A 23 -2.30 21.83 9.77
CA ILE A 23 -2.27 20.82 10.84
C ILE A 23 -3.49 20.96 11.77
N ASP A 24 -3.93 22.19 12.03
CA ASP A 24 -5.07 22.45 12.92
C ASP A 24 -6.44 22.15 12.27
N MET A 25 -6.49 21.79 10.97
CA MET A 25 -7.73 21.38 10.28
C MET A 25 -8.24 20.02 10.75
N PRO A 26 -9.58 19.85 10.89
CA PRO A 26 -10.16 18.57 11.33
C PRO A 26 -9.76 17.38 10.47
N GLU A 27 -9.68 17.55 9.15
CA GLU A 27 -9.28 16.50 8.21
C GLU A 27 -7.84 16.02 8.46
N TYR A 28 -6.94 16.94 8.82
CA TYR A 28 -5.58 16.57 9.20
C TYR A 28 -5.52 15.95 10.61
N GLN A 29 -6.27 16.52 11.58
CA GLN A 29 -6.35 15.98 12.94
C GLN A 29 -6.93 14.55 12.97
N ARG A 30 -7.81 14.22 12.03
CA ARG A 30 -8.34 12.86 11.82
C ARG A 30 -7.24 11.80 11.72
N LEU A 31 -6.09 12.15 11.14
CA LEU A 31 -4.96 11.23 10.97
C LEU A 31 -4.41 10.68 12.30
N ARG A 32 -4.71 11.29 13.44
CA ARG A 32 -4.39 10.75 14.77
C ARG A 32 -5.12 9.44 15.07
N ASN A 33 -6.27 9.24 14.41
CA ASN A 33 -7.14 8.09 14.56
C ASN A 33 -7.08 7.18 13.33
N VAL A 34 -6.02 7.30 12.51
CA VAL A 34 -5.71 6.39 11.40
C VAL A 34 -4.34 5.78 11.67
N ILE A 35 -4.32 4.48 11.98
CA ILE A 35 -3.08 3.77 12.25
C ILE A 35 -2.21 3.69 11.00
N GLN A 36 -0.89 3.84 11.17
CA GLN A 36 0.06 3.73 10.05
C GLN A 36 0.05 2.33 9.46
N THR A 37 0.08 1.30 10.33
CA THR A 37 0.21 -0.10 9.94
C THR A 37 -0.49 -1.02 10.94
N SER A 38 -0.91 -2.21 10.53
CA SER A 38 -1.56 -3.21 11.40
C SER A 38 -0.56 -4.06 12.20
N TYR A 39 0.56 -3.48 12.66
CA TYR A 39 1.64 -4.25 13.32
C TYR A 39 1.37 -4.62 14.78
N GLN A 40 0.34 -4.07 15.41
CA GLN A 40 0.00 -4.30 16.82
C GLN A 40 -0.19 -5.77 17.19
N ALA A 41 -0.59 -6.59 16.22
CA ALA A 41 -0.78 -8.02 16.46
C ALA A 41 0.50 -8.72 16.92
N LEU A 42 1.66 -8.26 16.44
CA LEU A 42 2.99 -8.80 16.76
C LEU A 42 3.80 -7.83 17.64
N TYR A 43 3.69 -6.54 17.38
CA TYR A 43 4.43 -5.47 18.06
C TYR A 43 3.45 -4.55 18.81
N PRO A 44 3.14 -4.81 20.09
CA PRO A 44 2.13 -4.03 20.83
C PRO A 44 2.43 -2.54 20.96
N SER A 45 3.70 -2.15 20.83
CA SER A 45 4.16 -0.74 20.86
C SER A 45 3.96 0.00 19.53
N ALA A 46 3.65 -0.69 18.44
CA ALA A 46 3.44 -0.11 17.12
C ALA A 46 2.05 0.54 17.01
N LEU A 47 1.86 1.65 17.74
CA LEU A 47 0.64 2.44 17.84
C LEU A 47 0.72 3.78 17.09
N HIS A 48 1.79 3.98 16.32
CA HIS A 48 1.99 5.21 15.57
C HIS A 48 0.93 5.35 14.46
N ASN A 49 0.60 6.58 14.17
CA ASN A 49 -0.50 6.95 13.30
C ASN A 49 -0.02 7.84 12.14
N ARG A 50 -0.89 8.03 11.16
CA ARG A 50 -0.61 8.85 9.98
C ARG A 50 -0.28 10.31 10.31
N PHE A 51 -0.77 10.84 11.44
CA PHE A 51 -0.43 12.18 11.87
C PHE A 51 1.07 12.32 12.19
N THR A 52 1.61 11.41 13.01
CA THR A 52 3.04 11.47 13.39
C THR A 52 3.94 11.17 12.20
N HIS A 53 3.53 10.27 11.32
CA HIS A 53 4.23 9.98 10.06
C HIS A 53 4.28 11.20 9.15
N SER A 54 3.15 11.86 8.87
CA SER A 54 3.12 13.05 8.00
C SER A 54 3.98 14.22 8.54
N ILE A 55 4.07 14.36 9.87
CA ILE A 55 5.00 15.33 10.49
C ILE A 55 6.45 14.93 10.23
N GLY A 56 6.78 13.65 10.30
CA GLY A 56 8.11 13.13 10.00
C GLY A 56 8.50 13.32 8.54
N VAL A 57 7.59 12.99 7.61
CA VAL A 57 7.78 13.22 6.15
C VAL A 57 8.01 14.69 5.85
N PHE A 58 7.25 15.59 6.46
CA PHE A 58 7.46 17.03 6.36
C PHE A 58 8.85 17.45 6.86
N HIS A 59 9.30 16.92 8.00
CA HIS A 59 10.61 17.21 8.57
C HIS A 59 11.75 16.76 7.65
N LEU A 60 11.69 15.51 7.19
CA LEU A 60 12.68 14.95 6.26
C LEU A 60 12.66 15.69 4.92
N GLY A 61 11.46 16.01 4.41
CA GLY A 61 11.29 16.79 3.18
C GLY A 61 11.97 18.15 3.25
N ARG A 62 11.82 18.87 4.37
CA ARG A 62 12.48 20.17 4.59
C ARG A 62 14.01 20.03 4.55
N LYS A 63 14.56 19.01 5.21
CA LYS A 63 16.00 18.76 5.23
C LYS A 63 16.54 18.37 3.86
N LEU A 64 15.86 17.46 3.17
CA LEU A 64 16.25 17.01 1.83
C LEU A 64 16.23 18.16 0.84
N PHE A 65 15.11 18.92 0.79
CA PHE A 65 14.97 20.04 -0.14
C PHE A 65 16.03 21.14 0.11
N ALA A 66 16.27 21.51 1.37
CA ALA A 66 17.28 22.50 1.72
C ALA A 66 18.69 22.06 1.27
N SER A 67 19.03 20.79 1.48
CA SER A 67 20.32 20.22 1.05
C SER A 67 20.45 20.18 -0.47
N PHE A 68 19.42 19.72 -1.17
CA PHE A 68 19.35 19.70 -2.63
C PHE A 68 19.49 21.11 -3.22
N CYS A 69 18.67 22.06 -2.75
CA CYS A 69 18.70 23.44 -3.19
C CYS A 69 20.11 24.07 -3.01
N LYS A 70 20.77 23.82 -1.87
CA LYS A 70 22.13 24.26 -1.62
C LYS A 70 23.13 23.66 -2.64
N ASN A 71 23.05 22.35 -2.90
CA ASN A 71 23.94 21.68 -3.84
C ASN A 71 23.73 22.18 -5.27
N VAL A 72 22.48 22.30 -5.72
CA VAL A 72 22.16 22.79 -7.09
C VAL A 72 22.61 24.23 -7.25
N LYS A 73 22.34 25.12 -6.30
CA LYS A 73 22.79 26.52 -6.39
C LYS A 73 24.31 26.67 -6.38
N SER A 74 25.02 25.77 -5.70
CA SER A 74 26.48 25.76 -5.68
C SER A 74 27.09 25.28 -6.98
N ASP A 75 26.59 24.13 -7.51
CA ASP A 75 27.20 23.46 -8.64
C ASP A 75 26.64 23.94 -9.99
N PHE A 76 25.37 24.44 -10.01
CA PHE A 76 24.62 24.88 -11.20
C PHE A 76 23.79 26.15 -10.90
N PRO A 77 24.42 27.32 -10.62
CA PRO A 77 23.74 28.50 -10.06
C PRO A 77 22.65 29.12 -10.92
N LEU A 78 22.64 28.86 -12.22
CA LEU A 78 21.67 29.40 -13.20
C LEU A 78 20.77 28.32 -13.79
N PHE A 79 20.71 27.14 -13.18
CA PHE A 79 19.99 26.01 -13.77
C PHE A 79 18.47 26.10 -13.58
N TYR A 80 17.99 26.58 -12.44
CA TYR A 80 16.57 26.78 -12.18
C TYR A 80 16.22 28.28 -12.20
N HIS A 81 15.28 28.64 -13.06
CA HIS A 81 14.84 30.03 -13.26
C HIS A 81 13.55 30.35 -12.49
N GLY A 82 12.87 29.33 -11.97
CA GLY A 82 11.67 29.49 -11.17
C GLY A 82 11.92 30.02 -9.75
N ASP A 83 10.85 30.19 -8.99
CA ASP A 83 10.92 30.65 -7.61
C ASP A 83 11.15 29.48 -6.65
N TRP A 84 12.38 29.38 -6.11
CA TRP A 84 12.76 28.37 -5.13
C TRP A 84 11.91 28.38 -3.85
N LYS A 85 11.42 29.53 -3.41
CA LYS A 85 10.57 29.62 -2.22
C LYS A 85 9.18 29.05 -2.48
N ARG A 86 8.61 29.37 -3.65
CA ARG A 86 7.34 28.82 -4.08
C ARG A 86 7.43 27.30 -4.28
N LEU A 87 8.52 26.83 -4.88
CA LEU A 87 8.80 25.41 -5.07
C LEU A 87 8.89 24.67 -3.72
N GLU A 88 9.70 25.21 -2.78
CA GLU A 88 9.84 24.67 -1.42
C GLU A 88 8.50 24.59 -0.69
N LYS A 89 7.76 25.71 -0.67
CA LYS A 89 6.45 25.78 0.01
C LYS A 89 5.47 24.75 -0.56
N THR A 90 5.41 24.65 -1.89
CA THR A 90 4.56 23.66 -2.58
C THR A 90 4.93 22.22 -2.20
N PHE A 91 6.22 21.90 -2.26
CA PHE A 91 6.74 20.58 -1.91
C PHE A 91 6.48 20.24 -0.44
N LEU A 92 6.72 21.16 0.49
CA LEU A 92 6.50 20.92 1.92
C LEU A 92 5.01 20.74 2.26
N LEU A 93 4.11 21.47 1.56
CA LEU A 93 2.67 21.21 1.67
C LEU A 93 2.30 19.83 1.15
N ALA A 94 2.91 19.40 0.05
CA ALA A 94 2.71 18.04 -0.45
C ALA A 94 3.22 16.99 0.55
N CYS A 95 4.40 17.17 1.14
CA CYS A 95 4.91 16.30 2.19
C CYS A 95 3.98 16.22 3.41
N LEU A 96 3.41 17.36 3.83
CA LEU A 96 2.51 17.41 4.99
C LEU A 96 1.16 16.74 4.70
N LEU A 97 0.64 16.89 3.48
CA LEU A 97 -0.72 16.48 3.09
C LEU A 97 -0.78 15.17 2.30
N HIS A 98 0.36 14.51 2.04
CA HIS A 98 0.40 13.32 1.17
C HIS A 98 -0.51 12.18 1.66
N ASP A 99 -0.75 12.11 2.96
CA ASP A 99 -1.53 11.06 3.64
C ASP A 99 -2.91 11.51 4.14
N VAL A 100 -3.30 12.78 3.91
CA VAL A 100 -4.57 13.31 4.45
C VAL A 100 -5.82 12.58 3.93
N GLY A 101 -5.70 11.92 2.79
CA GLY A 101 -6.75 11.14 2.14
C GLY A 101 -6.76 9.64 2.50
N HIS A 102 -5.94 9.16 3.42
CA HIS A 102 -5.97 7.75 3.82
C HIS A 102 -7.31 7.33 4.40
N SER A 103 -7.73 6.12 4.05
CA SER A 103 -8.91 5.47 4.61
C SER A 103 -8.64 4.93 6.01
N PRO A 104 -9.68 4.54 6.78
CA PRO A 104 -9.49 3.75 7.98
C PRO A 104 -8.56 2.56 7.75
N PHE A 105 -7.67 2.33 8.71
CA PHE A 105 -6.64 1.29 8.65
C PHE A 105 -5.72 1.38 7.44
N SER A 106 -5.48 2.60 6.96
CA SER A 106 -4.50 2.88 5.90
C SER A 106 -4.77 2.09 4.61
N HIS A 107 -3.76 1.43 4.06
CA HIS A 107 -3.86 0.69 2.79
C HIS A 107 -4.96 -0.38 2.75
N THR A 108 -5.35 -0.93 3.90
CA THR A 108 -6.40 -1.96 3.96
C THR A 108 -7.76 -1.43 3.51
N GLY A 109 -8.08 -0.19 3.83
CA GLY A 109 -9.36 0.42 3.46
C GLY A 109 -9.42 1.08 2.08
N GLU A 110 -8.29 1.28 1.39
CA GLU A 110 -8.22 2.04 0.13
C GLU A 110 -9.04 1.43 -1.01
N LYS A 111 -9.15 0.13 -1.08
CA LYS A 111 -9.93 -0.57 -2.12
C LYS A 111 -11.42 -0.26 -2.08
N PHE A 112 -11.91 0.32 -0.98
CA PHE A 112 -13.30 0.73 -0.83
C PHE A 112 -13.58 2.12 -1.41
N TYR A 113 -12.55 2.92 -1.73
CA TYR A 113 -12.71 4.15 -2.51
C TYR A 113 -13.19 3.81 -3.93
N LYS A 114 -14.27 4.47 -4.37
CA LYS A 114 -14.89 4.24 -5.68
C LYS A 114 -14.97 5.52 -6.53
N ASP A 115 -14.27 6.56 -6.13
CA ASP A 115 -14.23 7.82 -6.85
C ASP A 115 -13.51 7.68 -8.20
N ASN A 116 -13.97 8.41 -9.21
CA ASN A 116 -13.20 8.60 -10.43
C ASN A 116 -12.17 9.70 -10.19
N PHE A 117 -11.04 9.35 -9.63
CA PHE A 117 -10.01 10.29 -9.17
C PHE A 117 -9.50 11.21 -10.27
N ARG A 118 -9.31 10.68 -11.49
CA ARG A 118 -8.84 11.47 -12.63
C ARG A 118 -9.80 12.63 -12.95
N GLU A 119 -11.08 12.32 -13.06
CA GLU A 119 -12.11 13.36 -13.31
C GLU A 119 -12.26 14.32 -12.13
N GLU A 120 -12.17 13.83 -10.89
CA GLU A 120 -12.27 14.67 -9.69
C GLU A 120 -11.10 15.64 -9.56
N ILE A 121 -9.88 15.25 -9.93
CA ILE A 121 -8.72 16.14 -10.01
C ILE A 121 -8.90 17.14 -11.15
N GLN A 122 -9.33 16.69 -12.33
CA GLN A 122 -9.57 17.56 -13.49
C GLN A 122 -10.61 18.65 -13.21
N LYS A 123 -11.70 18.33 -12.52
CA LYS A 123 -12.73 19.33 -12.11
C LYS A 123 -12.15 20.43 -11.23
N ARG A 124 -11.12 20.12 -10.43
CA ARG A 124 -10.45 21.09 -9.54
C ARG A 124 -9.39 21.91 -10.25
N LEU A 125 -8.76 21.35 -11.26
CA LEU A 125 -7.70 21.97 -12.06
C LEU A 125 -8.06 21.96 -13.56
N PRO A 126 -9.16 22.62 -13.97
CA PRO A 126 -9.69 22.50 -15.34
C PRO A 126 -8.77 23.11 -16.41
N ALA A 127 -7.88 24.03 -16.05
CA ALA A 127 -6.91 24.64 -16.96
C ALA A 127 -5.67 23.76 -17.22
N ASN A 128 -5.44 22.72 -16.39
CA ASN A 128 -4.24 21.87 -16.45
C ASN A 128 -4.47 20.64 -17.33
N ILE A 129 -4.62 20.85 -18.63
CA ILE A 129 -4.89 19.78 -19.62
C ILE A 129 -3.71 18.80 -19.70
N GLU A 130 -2.47 19.27 -19.53
CA GLU A 130 -1.28 18.43 -19.53
C GLU A 130 -1.30 17.43 -18.37
N LEU A 131 -1.61 17.86 -17.15
CA LEU A 131 -1.76 16.97 -16.00
C LEU A 131 -2.81 15.89 -16.30
N TYR A 132 -3.97 16.27 -16.86
CA TYR A 132 -5.03 15.30 -17.18
C TYR A 132 -4.57 14.27 -18.20
N ARG A 133 -3.79 14.66 -19.20
CA ARG A 133 -3.21 13.74 -20.19
C ARG A 133 -2.18 12.83 -19.54
N ASP A 134 -1.27 13.37 -18.73
CA ASP A 134 -0.20 12.60 -18.09
C ASP A 134 -0.76 11.57 -17.08
N MET A 135 -1.95 11.83 -16.50
CA MET A 135 -2.68 10.87 -15.69
C MET A 135 -3.31 9.69 -16.48
N GLU A 136 -3.18 9.62 -17.83
CA GLU A 136 -3.67 8.46 -18.59
C GLU A 136 -2.94 7.16 -18.20
N HIS A 137 -1.70 7.26 -17.78
CA HIS A 137 -0.88 6.14 -17.36
C HIS A 137 -1.02 5.78 -15.86
N GLY A 138 -1.79 6.54 -15.10
CA GLY A 138 -2.08 6.32 -13.69
C GLY A 138 -2.33 7.60 -12.90
N THR A 139 -3.08 7.50 -11.82
CA THR A 139 -3.39 8.59 -10.90
C THR A 139 -2.72 8.39 -9.53
N GLY A 140 -1.68 7.58 -9.46
CA GLY A 140 -1.14 7.12 -8.19
C GLY A 140 -2.03 6.08 -7.51
N LYS A 141 -1.76 5.78 -6.26
CA LYS A 141 -2.61 4.91 -5.43
C LYS A 141 -3.89 5.65 -5.01
N PRO A 142 -4.97 4.93 -4.63
CA PRO A 142 -6.22 5.57 -4.24
C PRO A 142 -6.08 6.62 -3.13
N HIS A 143 -5.27 6.39 -2.10
CA HIS A 143 -5.04 7.38 -1.03
C HIS A 143 -4.26 8.60 -1.51
N GLU A 144 -3.30 8.45 -2.42
CA GLU A 144 -2.53 9.56 -2.99
C GLU A 144 -3.46 10.50 -3.77
N ALA A 145 -4.30 9.92 -4.65
CA ALA A 145 -5.30 10.70 -5.38
C ALA A 145 -6.31 11.38 -4.44
N MET A 146 -6.79 10.65 -3.42
CA MET A 146 -7.69 11.22 -2.40
C MET A 146 -7.00 12.33 -1.60
N SER A 147 -5.72 12.18 -1.25
CA SER A 147 -4.92 13.18 -0.55
C SER A 147 -4.73 14.44 -1.38
N ALA A 148 -4.49 14.31 -2.69
CA ALA A 148 -4.42 15.45 -3.59
C ALA A 148 -5.75 16.22 -3.65
N ILE A 149 -6.88 15.50 -3.71
CA ILE A 149 -8.23 16.10 -3.73
C ILE A 149 -8.54 16.84 -2.43
N VAL A 150 -8.34 16.19 -1.28
CA VAL A 150 -8.60 16.78 0.04
C VAL A 150 -7.62 17.92 0.31
N GLY A 151 -6.33 17.72 0.00
CA GLY A 151 -5.28 18.72 0.20
C GLY A 151 -5.54 20.02 -0.59
N LEU A 152 -5.92 19.94 -1.86
CA LEU A 152 -6.32 21.12 -2.65
C LEU A 152 -7.50 21.87 -2.02
N LYS A 153 -8.51 21.13 -1.52
CA LYS A 153 -9.64 21.73 -0.82
C LYS A 153 -9.17 22.53 0.40
N LEU A 154 -8.32 21.94 1.23
CA LEU A 154 -7.79 22.57 2.45
C LEU A 154 -6.95 23.81 2.13
N ILE A 155 -6.04 23.72 1.19
CA ILE A 155 -5.17 24.83 0.76
C ILE A 155 -6.03 26.05 0.33
N ARG A 156 -7.04 25.82 -0.50
CA ARG A 156 -7.94 26.87 -0.99
C ARG A 156 -8.82 27.42 0.11
N GLN A 157 -9.38 26.58 0.98
CA GLN A 157 -10.20 26.98 2.13
C GLN A 157 -9.42 27.88 3.11
N LEU A 158 -8.13 27.59 3.31
CA LEU A 158 -7.24 28.35 4.19
C LEU A 158 -6.66 29.60 3.52
N GLY A 159 -6.87 29.80 2.21
CA GLY A 159 -6.32 30.91 1.45
C GLY A 159 -4.79 30.90 1.37
N ILE A 160 -4.16 29.71 1.39
CA ILE A 160 -2.71 29.58 1.27
C ILE A 160 -2.29 29.93 -0.15
N SER A 161 -1.51 31.00 -0.28
CA SER A 161 -1.02 31.54 -1.54
C SER A 161 0.45 31.19 -1.79
N GLU A 162 0.98 31.63 -2.94
CA GLU A 162 2.38 31.42 -3.35
C GLU A 162 2.78 29.94 -3.44
N ILE A 163 1.88 29.13 -4.00
CA ILE A 163 2.10 27.70 -4.30
C ILE A 163 1.79 27.40 -5.76
N ASP A 164 2.24 26.25 -6.22
CA ASP A 164 1.86 25.66 -7.50
C ASP A 164 0.92 24.49 -7.25
N GLU A 165 -0.38 24.69 -7.53
CA GLU A 165 -1.40 23.68 -7.28
C GLU A 165 -1.23 22.44 -8.18
N GLU A 166 -0.74 22.60 -9.42
CA GLU A 166 -0.46 21.48 -10.31
C GLU A 166 0.71 20.65 -9.77
N LEU A 167 1.81 21.29 -9.44
CA LEU A 167 2.98 20.62 -8.87
C LEU A 167 2.65 19.94 -7.53
N PHE A 168 1.81 20.56 -6.68
CA PHE A 168 1.33 19.97 -5.45
C PHE A 168 0.61 18.64 -5.71
N VAL A 169 -0.32 18.60 -6.67
CA VAL A 169 -1.01 17.37 -7.05
C VAL A 169 -0.03 16.34 -7.60
N ARG A 170 0.82 16.74 -8.56
CA ARG A 170 1.82 15.86 -9.17
C ARG A 170 2.76 15.23 -8.14
N ALA A 171 3.19 16.01 -7.14
CA ALA A 171 4.09 15.52 -6.09
C ALA A 171 3.43 14.42 -5.23
N ILE A 172 2.14 14.56 -4.93
CA ILE A 172 1.40 13.55 -4.14
C ILE A 172 1.12 12.29 -4.96
N ILE A 173 0.62 12.44 -6.20
CA ILE A 173 0.23 11.29 -7.04
C ILE A 173 1.41 10.66 -7.81
N GLY A 174 2.61 11.22 -7.71
CA GLY A 174 3.81 10.72 -8.38
C GLY A 174 3.84 10.89 -9.91
N VAL A 175 2.99 11.74 -10.49
CA VAL A 175 2.88 11.95 -11.93
C VAL A 175 3.83 13.05 -12.38
N ARG A 176 4.90 12.66 -13.06
CA ARG A 176 5.91 13.59 -13.59
C ARG A 176 5.40 14.32 -14.83
N TYR A 177 6.01 15.46 -15.13
CA TYR A 177 5.85 16.11 -16.45
C TYR A 177 6.52 15.25 -17.52
N GLU A 178 5.91 15.12 -18.70
CA GLU A 178 6.50 14.39 -19.81
C GLU A 178 7.81 15.04 -20.30
N GLU A 179 8.77 14.24 -20.72
CA GLU A 179 10.11 14.68 -21.17
C GLU A 179 10.10 15.60 -22.40
N LYS A 180 8.97 15.68 -23.12
CA LYS A 180 8.81 16.63 -24.26
C LYS A 180 8.95 18.11 -23.86
N ASN A 181 8.88 18.40 -22.57
CA ASN A 181 9.09 19.72 -21.99
C ASN A 181 10.48 19.82 -21.34
N ASP A 182 11.55 19.50 -22.07
CA ASP A 182 12.97 19.50 -21.64
C ASP A 182 13.50 20.88 -21.19
N SER A 183 12.76 21.57 -20.34
CA SER A 183 13.31 22.74 -19.66
C SER A 183 14.00 22.31 -18.36
N ASP A 184 15.12 22.96 -18.05
CA ASP A 184 15.85 22.79 -16.80
C ASP A 184 14.92 22.94 -15.58
N ASP A 185 13.90 23.82 -15.67
CA ASP A 185 12.91 24.04 -14.63
C ASP A 185 12.01 22.80 -14.44
N LYS A 186 11.56 22.15 -15.52
CA LYS A 186 10.74 20.93 -15.44
C LYS A 186 11.52 19.73 -14.88
N LEU A 187 12.81 19.67 -15.15
CA LEU A 187 13.65 18.66 -14.52
C LEU A 187 13.71 18.84 -12.98
N ILE A 188 13.89 20.06 -12.49
CA ILE A 188 13.89 20.35 -11.05
C ILE A 188 12.53 20.04 -10.41
N GLU A 189 11.42 20.36 -11.09
CA GLU A 189 10.08 20.02 -10.64
C GLU A 189 9.89 18.49 -10.59
N ASN A 190 10.31 17.74 -11.62
CA ASN A 190 10.27 16.26 -11.65
C ASN A 190 11.14 15.61 -10.57
N ILE A 191 12.31 16.18 -10.29
CA ILE A 191 13.16 15.74 -9.17
C ILE A 191 12.44 15.98 -7.84
N THR A 192 11.79 17.14 -7.69
CA THR A 192 11.02 17.48 -6.48
C THR A 192 9.83 16.53 -6.27
N ILE A 193 9.12 16.14 -7.33
CA ILE A 193 8.08 15.10 -7.29
C ILE A 193 8.69 13.79 -6.77
N GLY A 194 9.84 13.38 -7.32
CA GLY A 194 10.54 12.14 -6.92
C GLY A 194 11.10 12.15 -5.50
N MET A 195 11.28 13.33 -4.87
CA MET A 195 11.67 13.42 -3.46
C MET A 195 10.56 12.93 -2.51
N LEU A 196 9.29 13.09 -2.89
CA LEU A 196 8.13 12.63 -2.10
C LEU A 196 7.58 11.29 -2.59
N ASN A 197 7.51 11.11 -3.91
CA ASN A 197 6.98 9.89 -4.53
C ASN A 197 8.00 9.35 -5.54
N GLY A 198 9.05 8.76 -5.02
CA GLY A 198 10.15 8.16 -5.75
C GLY A 198 9.99 6.64 -5.89
N SER A 199 10.66 6.07 -6.90
CA SER A 199 10.61 4.61 -7.13
C SER A 199 11.29 3.81 -6.02
N LEU A 200 12.46 4.23 -5.56
CA LEU A 200 13.29 3.51 -4.60
C LEU A 200 13.49 4.26 -3.28
N ILE A 201 13.82 5.55 -3.32
CA ILE A 201 14.11 6.39 -2.17
C ILE A 201 13.30 7.67 -2.29
N ASP A 202 12.51 7.95 -1.26
CA ASP A 202 11.79 9.19 -1.06
C ASP A 202 11.60 9.45 0.44
N VAL A 203 11.14 10.63 0.80
CA VAL A 203 11.00 11.01 2.22
C VAL A 203 9.89 10.28 2.95
N ASP A 204 8.85 9.82 2.23
CA ASP A 204 7.81 8.94 2.77
C ASP A 204 8.42 7.61 3.23
N LYS A 205 9.15 6.92 2.32
CA LYS A 205 9.85 5.66 2.65
C LYS A 205 10.86 5.81 3.77
N LEU A 206 11.62 6.90 3.77
CA LEU A 206 12.62 7.13 4.83
C LEU A 206 11.97 7.31 6.20
N ASP A 207 10.85 8.05 6.31
CA ASP A 207 10.18 8.20 7.60
C ASP A 207 9.62 6.87 8.10
N TYR A 208 8.87 6.13 7.26
CA TYR A 208 8.27 4.89 7.76
C TYR A 208 9.34 3.84 8.12
N LEU A 209 10.43 3.69 7.36
CA LEU A 209 11.52 2.76 7.73
C LEU A 209 12.13 3.08 9.09
N ILE A 210 12.37 4.36 9.36
CA ILE A 210 12.93 4.80 10.63
C ILE A 210 11.89 4.65 11.75
N ARG A 211 10.66 5.06 11.50
CA ARG A 211 9.57 5.08 12.48
C ARG A 211 9.12 3.67 12.84
N ASP A 212 8.90 2.83 11.87
CA ASP A 212 8.51 1.43 12.06
C ASP A 212 9.62 0.65 12.78
N GLY A 213 10.88 0.87 12.38
CA GLY A 213 12.04 0.31 13.09
C GLY A 213 12.09 0.73 14.55
N TYR A 214 11.82 2.01 14.85
CA TYR A 214 11.79 2.54 16.22
C TYR A 214 10.68 1.93 17.07
N VAL A 215 9.44 1.90 16.58
CA VAL A 215 8.26 1.47 17.37
C VAL A 215 8.16 -0.06 17.49
N THR A 216 8.66 -0.81 16.53
CA THR A 216 8.70 -2.28 16.58
C THR A 216 9.90 -2.80 17.36
N GLY A 217 10.92 -1.96 17.60
CA GLY A 217 12.20 -2.40 18.14
C GLY A 217 13.02 -3.23 17.13
N PHE A 218 12.58 -3.33 15.88
CA PHE A 218 13.29 -4.02 14.80
C PHE A 218 14.36 -3.10 14.20
N ASN A 219 15.28 -2.66 15.03
CA ASN A 219 16.30 -1.68 14.65
C ASN A 219 17.53 -2.38 14.06
N THR A 220 17.35 -2.97 12.87
CA THR A 220 18.42 -3.72 12.19
C THR A 220 19.48 -2.83 11.58
N MET A 221 19.13 -1.58 11.25
CA MET A 221 20.05 -0.64 10.59
C MET A 221 19.76 0.80 11.01
N SER A 222 20.83 1.54 11.30
CA SER A 222 20.78 3.00 11.42
C SER A 222 20.93 3.60 10.02
N LEU A 223 19.96 4.39 9.58
CA LEU A 223 20.01 5.10 8.31
C LEU A 223 20.64 6.48 8.49
N ASP A 224 21.80 6.70 7.88
CA ASP A 224 22.50 8.00 7.88
C ASP A 224 21.85 8.95 6.84
N VAL A 225 20.64 9.44 7.18
CA VAL A 225 19.86 10.31 6.29
C VAL A 225 20.56 11.64 6.00
N GLU A 226 21.35 12.16 6.94
CA GLU A 226 22.10 13.40 6.74
C GLU A 226 23.14 13.25 5.62
N ARG A 227 23.86 12.13 5.60
CA ARG A 227 24.81 11.82 4.54
C ARG A 227 24.12 11.56 3.20
N LEU A 228 22.95 10.92 3.22
CA LEU A 228 22.14 10.71 2.03
C LEU A 228 21.74 12.05 1.43
N PHE A 229 21.17 12.95 2.22
CA PHE A 229 20.69 14.27 1.80
C PHE A 229 21.83 15.17 1.33
N ALA A 230 22.95 15.18 2.05
CA ALA A 230 24.13 15.95 1.66
C ALA A 230 24.71 15.52 0.30
N GLY A 231 24.45 14.26 -0.11
CA GLY A 231 24.88 13.73 -1.39
C GLY A 231 23.91 14.00 -2.55
N TYR A 232 22.66 14.39 -2.31
CA TYR A 232 21.66 14.51 -3.37
C TYR A 232 21.83 15.80 -4.17
N THR A 233 21.89 15.69 -5.51
CA THR A 233 22.17 16.78 -6.43
C THR A 233 21.68 16.43 -7.86
N ILE A 234 22.03 17.27 -8.83
CA ILE A 234 21.97 16.96 -10.28
C ILE A 234 23.36 16.70 -10.83
N ALA A 235 23.46 15.89 -11.85
CA ALA A 235 24.72 15.59 -12.52
C ALA A 235 24.57 15.48 -14.03
N ASP A 236 25.69 15.66 -14.76
CA ASP A 236 25.75 15.44 -16.20
C ASP A 236 25.96 13.94 -16.49
N TYR A 237 24.98 13.29 -17.10
CA TYR A 237 25.06 11.93 -17.56
C TYR A 237 25.22 11.88 -19.07
N ILE A 238 26.14 11.05 -19.55
CA ILE A 238 26.33 10.76 -20.97
C ILE A 238 25.80 9.34 -21.21
N ASP A 239 24.73 9.24 -21.98
CA ASP A 239 24.12 7.97 -22.31
C ASP A 239 24.97 7.16 -23.31
N PRO A 240 24.64 5.87 -23.58
CA PRO A 240 25.35 5.05 -24.56
C PRO A 240 25.32 5.59 -26.00
N SER A 241 24.39 6.51 -26.32
CA SER A 241 24.31 7.20 -27.64
C SER A 241 25.21 8.45 -27.71
N ALA A 242 25.98 8.73 -26.65
CA ALA A 242 26.80 9.93 -26.47
C ALA A 242 26.00 11.23 -26.32
N SER A 243 24.70 11.13 -26.03
CA SER A 243 23.86 12.31 -25.69
C SER A 243 24.05 12.69 -24.21
N LYS A 244 24.10 14.00 -23.95
CA LYS A 244 24.33 14.53 -22.61
C LYS A 244 23.00 14.98 -22.00
N HIS A 245 22.68 14.43 -20.81
CA HIS A 245 21.46 14.74 -20.08
C HIS A 245 21.79 15.19 -18.65
N LYS A 246 20.94 16.00 -18.05
CA LYS A 246 20.95 16.26 -16.61
C LYS A 246 20.07 15.22 -15.92
N VAL A 247 20.57 14.62 -14.86
CA VAL A 247 19.87 13.58 -14.10
C VAL A 247 19.94 13.84 -12.59
N PRO A 248 18.94 13.39 -11.81
CA PRO A 248 19.07 13.34 -10.35
C PRO A 248 20.18 12.35 -9.98
N ALA A 249 21.06 12.76 -9.09
CA ALA A 249 22.22 11.94 -8.73
C ALA A 249 22.56 12.06 -7.24
N TYR A 250 23.19 11.01 -6.73
CA TYR A 250 23.85 11.02 -5.42
C TYR A 250 25.37 11.01 -5.60
N LYS A 251 26.06 11.84 -4.85
CA LYS A 251 27.53 11.78 -4.77
C LYS A 251 27.96 10.42 -4.21
N ARG A 252 29.08 9.87 -4.68
CA ARG A 252 29.60 8.53 -4.30
C ARG A 252 29.63 8.27 -2.80
N GLY A 253 29.73 9.34 -1.98
CA GLY A 253 29.72 9.25 -0.53
C GLY A 253 28.41 8.73 0.05
N ALA A 254 27.28 8.83 -0.67
CA ALA A 254 25.98 8.33 -0.26
C ALA A 254 25.72 6.86 -0.66
N LEU A 255 26.58 6.25 -1.49
CA LEU A 255 26.34 4.92 -2.08
C LEU A 255 25.98 3.86 -1.03
N SER A 256 26.79 3.74 0.03
CA SER A 256 26.51 2.77 1.10
C SER A 256 25.22 3.02 1.86
N VAL A 257 24.77 4.29 1.93
CA VAL A 257 23.49 4.61 2.58
C VAL A 257 22.32 4.21 1.69
N ILE A 258 22.43 4.38 0.36
CA ILE A 258 21.42 3.92 -0.60
C ILE A 258 21.25 2.40 -0.53
N GLU A 259 22.37 1.66 -0.48
CA GLU A 259 22.34 0.20 -0.28
C GLU A 259 21.65 -0.18 1.04
N ASN A 260 21.95 0.55 2.13
CA ASN A 260 21.33 0.32 3.44
C ASN A 260 19.83 0.60 3.42
N VAL A 261 19.36 1.66 2.76
CA VAL A 261 17.92 1.96 2.61
C VAL A 261 17.20 0.83 1.87
N THR A 262 17.79 0.36 0.77
CA THR A 262 17.22 -0.75 -0.02
C THR A 262 17.12 -2.01 0.82
N PHE A 263 18.17 -2.34 1.55
CA PHE A 263 18.22 -3.52 2.42
C PHE A 263 17.25 -3.41 3.61
N ALA A 264 17.16 -2.25 4.26
CA ALA A 264 16.22 -2.02 5.35
C ALA A 264 14.77 -2.21 4.90
N ASN A 265 14.42 -1.72 3.72
CA ASN A 265 13.08 -1.86 3.15
C ASN A 265 12.73 -3.35 2.86
N ASP A 266 13.68 -4.12 2.34
CA ASP A 266 13.47 -5.55 2.09
C ASP A 266 13.33 -6.33 3.40
N LEU A 267 14.15 -6.01 4.42
CA LEU A 267 14.05 -6.64 5.75
C LEU A 267 12.71 -6.33 6.43
N GLU A 268 12.25 -5.09 6.37
CA GLU A 268 10.95 -4.70 6.94
C GLU A 268 9.81 -5.48 6.28
N ARG A 269 9.80 -5.54 4.94
CA ARG A 269 8.80 -6.33 4.22
C ARG A 269 8.83 -7.80 4.61
N HIS A 270 10.01 -8.40 4.63
CA HIS A 270 10.17 -9.82 4.89
C HIS A 270 9.82 -10.21 6.33
N TRP A 271 10.33 -9.46 7.31
CA TRP A 271 10.23 -9.84 8.73
C TRP A 271 9.02 -9.24 9.45
N ILE A 272 8.54 -8.07 9.01
CA ILE A 272 7.43 -7.37 9.65
C ILE A 272 6.17 -7.50 8.82
N GLN A 273 6.13 -6.89 7.63
CA GLN A 273 4.90 -6.75 6.85
C GLN A 273 4.31 -8.11 6.44
N ASN A 274 5.16 -9.07 6.04
CA ASN A 274 4.74 -10.40 5.59
C ASN A 274 4.67 -11.45 6.71
N HIS A 275 4.84 -11.04 7.97
CA HIS A 275 4.67 -11.97 9.08
C HIS A 275 3.22 -12.47 9.17
N PRO A 276 2.96 -13.79 9.33
CA PRO A 276 1.60 -14.34 9.27
C PRO A 276 0.63 -13.70 10.27
N SER A 277 1.09 -13.29 11.46
CA SER A 277 0.22 -12.60 12.42
C SER A 277 -0.21 -11.21 11.96
N ILE A 278 0.65 -10.50 11.24
CA ILE A 278 0.37 -9.18 10.67
C ILE A 278 -0.61 -9.31 9.50
N LEU A 279 -0.32 -10.24 8.59
CA LEU A 279 -1.19 -10.53 7.44
C LEU A 279 -2.58 -10.99 7.88
N TYR A 280 -2.65 -11.80 8.94
CA TYR A 280 -3.93 -12.21 9.53
C TYR A 280 -4.72 -11.03 10.09
N ASP A 281 -4.06 -10.15 10.84
CA ASP A 281 -4.69 -8.96 11.41
C ASP A 281 -5.20 -8.01 10.33
N ALA A 282 -4.37 -7.73 9.33
CA ALA A 282 -4.76 -6.93 8.16
C ALA A 282 -5.97 -7.55 7.43
N LYS A 283 -6.04 -8.87 7.35
CA LYS A 283 -7.18 -9.57 6.75
C LYS A 283 -8.45 -9.47 7.58
N LEU A 284 -8.36 -9.55 8.90
CA LEU A 284 -9.53 -9.32 9.78
C LEU A 284 -10.07 -7.90 9.64
N VAL A 285 -9.17 -6.93 9.58
CA VAL A 285 -9.52 -5.51 9.36
C VAL A 285 -10.20 -5.33 8.00
N ASP A 286 -9.65 -5.93 6.95
CA ASP A 286 -10.24 -5.92 5.60
C ASP A 286 -11.69 -6.44 5.61
N LEU A 287 -11.94 -7.56 6.27
CA LEU A 287 -13.27 -8.13 6.43
C LEU A 287 -14.19 -7.24 7.28
N ALA A 288 -13.64 -6.61 8.32
CA ALA A 288 -14.41 -5.69 9.17
C ALA A 288 -14.85 -4.45 8.40
N ILE A 289 -13.98 -3.88 7.58
CA ILE A 289 -14.31 -2.73 6.71
C ILE A 289 -15.39 -3.11 5.69
N ALA A 290 -15.26 -4.28 5.04
CA ALA A 290 -16.25 -4.78 4.10
C ALA A 290 -17.62 -4.99 4.76
N SER A 291 -17.62 -5.58 5.96
CA SER A 291 -18.82 -5.79 6.77
C SER A 291 -19.45 -4.47 7.17
N TYR A 292 -18.66 -3.50 7.61
CA TYR A 292 -19.11 -2.14 7.95
C TYR A 292 -19.76 -1.42 6.75
N ASP A 293 -19.11 -1.40 5.58
CA ASP A 293 -19.65 -0.76 4.38
C ASP A 293 -20.99 -1.41 3.98
N SER A 294 -21.07 -2.74 4.03
CA SER A 294 -22.30 -3.50 3.73
C SER A 294 -23.42 -3.21 4.73
N PHE A 295 -23.09 -3.16 6.03
CA PHE A 295 -24.03 -2.83 7.09
C PHE A 295 -24.58 -1.40 6.95
N MET A 296 -23.72 -0.42 6.69
CA MET A 296 -24.11 0.97 6.52
C MET A 296 -25.02 1.14 5.28
N LYS A 297 -24.70 0.49 4.17
CA LYS A 297 -25.55 0.49 2.97
C LYS A 297 -26.92 -0.11 3.23
N LYS A 298 -27.00 -1.20 3.98
CA LYS A 298 -28.26 -1.84 4.34
C LYS A 298 -29.09 -0.98 5.28
N LYS A 299 -28.44 -0.40 6.31
CA LYS A 299 -29.08 0.42 7.35
C LYS A 299 -29.64 1.73 6.79
N TYR A 300 -28.93 2.34 5.83
CA TYR A 300 -29.24 3.67 5.27
C TYR A 300 -29.59 3.63 3.79
N LYS A 301 -30.16 2.54 3.32
CA LYS A 301 -30.44 2.25 1.89
C LYS A 301 -31.12 3.42 1.15
N ASP A 302 -32.11 4.07 1.79
CA ASP A 302 -32.90 5.13 1.18
C ASP A 302 -32.24 6.52 1.26
N ALA A 303 -31.23 6.66 2.11
CA ALA A 303 -30.48 7.91 2.33
C ALA A 303 -29.11 7.93 1.60
N LEU A 304 -28.60 6.76 1.21
CA LEU A 304 -27.31 6.66 0.53
C LEU A 304 -27.46 6.97 -0.96
N THR A 305 -26.80 8.02 -1.42
CA THR A 305 -26.67 8.38 -2.85
C THR A 305 -25.44 7.75 -3.50
N GLU A 306 -24.48 7.28 -2.70
CA GLU A 306 -23.20 6.75 -3.14
C GLU A 306 -23.15 5.21 -3.08
N LYS A 307 -22.34 4.59 -3.91
CA LYS A 307 -22.13 3.14 -3.92
C LYS A 307 -21.37 2.60 -2.72
N THR A 308 -20.70 3.47 -1.98
CA THR A 308 -19.88 3.18 -0.80
C THR A 308 -19.95 4.33 0.20
N VAL A 309 -19.67 4.05 1.46
CA VAL A 309 -19.52 5.11 2.48
C VAL A 309 -18.11 5.71 2.48
N PHE A 310 -17.16 5.09 1.78
CA PHE A 310 -15.77 5.54 1.68
C PHE A 310 -15.61 6.58 0.57
N THR A 311 -15.93 7.83 0.87
CA THR A 311 -15.89 8.96 -0.07
C THR A 311 -15.11 10.13 0.52
N GLN A 312 -14.66 11.05 -0.33
CA GLN A 312 -14.01 12.28 0.12
C GLN A 312 -14.86 13.10 1.12
N LYS A 313 -16.19 13.01 1.03
CA LYS A 313 -17.10 13.72 1.96
C LYS A 313 -17.01 13.15 3.36
N ALA A 314 -16.87 11.84 3.51
CA ALA A 314 -16.75 11.19 4.80
C ALA A 314 -15.46 11.56 5.56
N LEU A 315 -14.44 12.04 4.86
CA LEU A 315 -13.17 12.45 5.46
C LEU A 315 -13.21 13.86 6.07
N SER A 316 -14.24 14.66 5.79
CA SER A 316 -14.40 16.03 6.30
C SER A 316 -15.29 16.10 7.55
N LEU A 317 -15.18 17.20 8.31
CA LEU A 317 -16.02 17.44 9.48
C LEU A 317 -17.51 17.53 9.14
N GLU A 318 -17.84 18.11 7.99
CA GLU A 318 -19.22 18.28 7.51
C GLU A 318 -19.66 17.12 6.60
N GLY A 319 -19.05 15.95 6.76
CA GLY A 319 -19.33 14.77 5.94
C GLY A 319 -20.67 14.13 6.28
N TYR A 320 -21.37 13.66 5.23
CA TYR A 320 -22.53 12.78 5.36
C TYR A 320 -22.65 11.84 4.19
N ILE A 321 -23.27 10.72 4.46
CA ILE A 321 -23.67 9.73 3.47
C ILE A 321 -25.16 9.91 3.13
N GLY A 322 -25.45 10.76 2.14
CA GLY A 322 -26.81 11.01 1.71
C GLY A 322 -27.58 12.02 2.59
N GLN A 323 -28.91 12.05 2.46
CA GLN A 323 -29.75 13.04 3.12
C GLN A 323 -29.83 12.81 4.63
N GLY A 324 -29.03 13.57 5.40
CA GLY A 324 -29.16 13.65 6.87
C GLY A 324 -28.49 12.52 7.66
N VAL A 325 -27.68 11.66 7.03
CA VAL A 325 -26.91 10.64 7.75
C VAL A 325 -25.49 11.17 7.98
N PRO A 326 -25.11 11.54 9.21
CA PRO A 326 -23.79 12.03 9.51
C PRO A 326 -22.77 10.87 9.44
N LEU A 327 -21.72 11.07 8.66
CA LEU A 327 -20.49 10.30 8.69
C LEU A 327 -19.36 11.28 8.43
N SER A 328 -18.71 11.72 9.49
CA SER A 328 -17.67 12.75 9.45
C SER A 328 -16.37 12.22 10.02
N LEU A 329 -15.25 12.66 9.43
CA LEU A 329 -13.90 12.32 9.89
C LEU A 329 -13.69 10.79 10.01
N LEU A 330 -14.19 10.04 9.02
CA LEU A 330 -14.14 8.58 8.99
C LEU A 330 -12.72 8.07 9.30
N SER A 331 -12.61 7.23 10.33
CA SER A 331 -11.34 6.75 10.90
C SER A 331 -11.45 5.30 11.36
N ASP A 332 -10.37 4.75 11.92
CA ASP A 332 -10.34 3.39 12.49
C ASP A 332 -11.37 3.19 13.58
N GLU A 333 -11.65 4.26 14.35
CA GLU A 333 -12.59 4.22 15.46
C GLU A 333 -14.03 3.88 15.02
N ASP A 334 -14.43 4.28 13.81
CA ASP A 334 -15.76 3.96 13.27
C ASP A 334 -15.91 2.45 13.07
N ILE A 335 -14.89 1.81 12.52
CA ILE A 335 -14.88 0.37 12.29
C ILE A 335 -14.82 -0.40 13.62
N ILE A 336 -13.96 0.06 14.55
CA ILE A 336 -13.85 -0.54 15.89
C ILE A 336 -15.17 -0.40 16.65
N THR A 337 -15.82 0.77 16.58
CA THR A 337 -17.11 1.04 17.24
C THR A 337 -18.21 0.16 16.67
N TYR A 338 -18.25 0.00 15.33
CA TYR A 338 -19.17 -0.94 14.69
C TYR A 338 -19.01 -2.37 15.21
N LEU A 339 -17.78 -2.86 15.29
CA LEU A 339 -17.52 -4.19 15.85
C LEU A 339 -17.94 -4.31 17.32
N LYS A 340 -17.69 -3.28 18.14
CA LYS A 340 -18.04 -3.26 19.57
C LYS A 340 -19.55 -3.21 19.81
N ASN A 341 -20.27 -2.35 19.10
CA ASN A 341 -21.69 -2.11 19.32
C ASN A 341 -22.56 -3.33 19.05
N GLY A 342 -22.09 -4.20 18.16
CA GLY A 342 -22.77 -5.46 17.90
C GLY A 342 -24.18 -5.31 17.31
N GLU A 343 -24.47 -4.22 16.62
CA GLU A 343 -25.75 -4.03 15.94
C GLU A 343 -25.95 -5.05 14.83
N ASP A 344 -24.88 -5.40 14.11
CA ASP A 344 -24.90 -6.46 13.12
C ASP A 344 -24.74 -7.82 13.80
N GLN A 345 -25.80 -8.64 13.71
CA GLN A 345 -25.89 -10.00 14.26
C GLN A 345 -25.67 -11.09 13.20
N SER A 346 -25.19 -10.74 12.02
CA SER A 346 -24.79 -11.73 11.02
C SER A 346 -23.73 -12.67 11.58
N ALA A 347 -23.71 -13.92 11.14
CA ALA A 347 -22.74 -14.91 11.61
C ALA A 347 -21.31 -14.45 11.36
N GLU A 348 -21.08 -13.71 10.28
CA GLU A 348 -19.80 -13.14 9.90
C GLU A 348 -19.36 -12.01 10.86
N ALA A 349 -20.24 -11.04 11.15
CA ALA A 349 -19.94 -9.95 12.08
C ALA A 349 -19.69 -10.46 13.51
N VAL A 350 -20.45 -11.47 13.96
CA VAL A 350 -20.23 -12.12 15.27
C VAL A 350 -18.88 -12.83 15.29
N TRP A 351 -18.53 -13.54 14.24
CA TRP A 351 -17.22 -14.21 14.12
C TRP A 351 -16.08 -13.19 14.10
N LEU A 352 -16.17 -12.15 13.24
CA LEU A 352 -15.17 -11.08 13.17
C LEU A 352 -14.92 -10.41 14.52
N ARG A 353 -15.99 -10.11 15.26
CA ARG A 353 -15.90 -9.54 16.61
C ARG A 353 -15.08 -10.43 17.54
N LYS A 354 -15.34 -11.74 17.55
CA LYS A 354 -14.57 -12.71 18.32
C LYS A 354 -13.10 -12.74 17.89
N GLN A 355 -12.85 -12.85 16.59
CA GLN A 355 -11.48 -12.91 16.07
C GLN A 355 -10.67 -11.63 16.37
N TYR A 356 -11.34 -10.48 16.35
CA TYR A 356 -10.68 -9.20 16.58
C TYR A 356 -10.34 -8.99 18.06
N PHE A 357 -11.30 -9.25 18.96
CA PHE A 357 -11.13 -8.94 20.38
C PHE A 357 -10.67 -10.12 21.25
N ASP A 358 -10.99 -11.35 20.89
CA ASP A 358 -10.59 -12.54 21.66
C ASP A 358 -9.42 -13.26 20.98
N ARG A 359 -8.22 -13.04 21.50
CA ARG A 359 -7.01 -13.65 20.97
C ARG A 359 -6.96 -15.16 21.11
N SER A 360 -7.72 -15.77 22.01
CA SER A 360 -7.80 -17.23 22.16
C SER A 360 -8.53 -17.89 21.00
N GLU A 361 -9.48 -17.18 20.39
CA GLU A 361 -10.29 -17.63 19.26
C GLU A 361 -9.60 -17.46 17.89
N ARG A 362 -8.49 -16.70 17.83
CA ARG A 362 -7.80 -16.40 16.58
C ARG A 362 -7.29 -17.67 15.89
N LEU A 363 -7.51 -17.74 14.59
CA LEU A 363 -6.95 -18.79 13.75
C LEU A 363 -5.41 -18.72 13.76
N LYS A 364 -4.78 -19.86 13.53
CA LYS A 364 -3.32 -20.02 13.49
C LYS A 364 -2.88 -20.46 12.10
N PRO A 365 -1.74 -19.97 11.62
CA PRO A 365 -1.20 -20.39 10.33
C PRO A 365 -0.75 -21.85 10.39
N LEU A 366 -0.94 -22.58 9.30
CA LEU A 366 -0.51 -23.99 9.17
C LEU A 366 1.01 -24.11 8.97
N TRP A 367 1.65 -23.07 8.46
CA TRP A 367 3.12 -22.91 8.41
C TRP A 367 3.46 -21.49 8.86
N LYS A 368 4.68 -21.27 9.36
CA LYS A 368 5.05 -20.04 10.05
C LYS A 368 5.96 -19.11 9.26
N SER A 369 6.53 -19.58 8.15
CA SER A 369 7.46 -18.81 7.33
C SER A 369 7.34 -19.17 5.86
N GLU A 370 7.83 -18.28 5.01
CA GLU A 370 7.98 -18.52 3.57
C GLU A 370 8.87 -19.72 3.28
N SER A 371 9.95 -19.86 4.03
CA SER A 371 10.90 -20.99 3.85
C SER A 371 10.23 -22.33 4.13
N GLU A 372 9.42 -22.40 5.20
CA GLU A 372 8.65 -23.61 5.53
C GLU A 372 7.63 -23.91 4.43
N PHE A 373 6.86 -22.92 4.00
CA PHE A 373 5.92 -23.05 2.89
C PHE A 373 6.60 -23.51 1.61
N SER A 374 7.68 -22.86 1.21
CA SER A 374 8.41 -23.16 -0.03
C SER A 374 8.99 -24.58 -0.01
N HIS A 375 9.45 -25.04 1.16
CA HIS A 375 9.93 -26.41 1.35
C HIS A 375 8.79 -27.42 1.16
N LEU A 376 7.69 -27.26 1.89
CA LEU A 376 6.52 -28.14 1.82
C LEU A 376 5.91 -28.16 0.40
N GLU A 377 5.76 -27.00 -0.22
CA GLU A 377 5.19 -26.87 -1.55
C GLU A 377 6.05 -27.58 -2.61
N ARG A 378 7.38 -27.41 -2.57
CA ARG A 378 8.31 -28.06 -3.51
C ARG A 378 8.36 -29.58 -3.32
N GLU A 379 8.29 -30.04 -2.09
CA GLU A 379 8.33 -31.47 -1.75
C GLU A 379 7.05 -32.18 -2.20
N ILE A 380 5.88 -31.55 -2.02
CA ILE A 380 4.58 -32.21 -2.12
C ILE A 380 3.87 -31.92 -3.44
N LEU A 381 3.91 -30.67 -3.92
CA LEU A 381 3.18 -30.27 -5.12
C LEU A 381 4.07 -30.31 -6.36
N GLY A 382 3.67 -31.04 -7.38
CA GLY A 382 4.29 -30.99 -8.69
C GLY A 382 4.10 -29.61 -9.35
N THR A 383 5.02 -29.22 -10.24
CA THR A 383 5.08 -27.87 -10.85
C THR A 383 3.75 -27.43 -11.50
N ALA A 384 3.04 -28.33 -12.17
CA ALA A 384 1.76 -28.04 -12.82
C ALA A 384 0.66 -27.73 -11.79
N ILE A 385 0.54 -28.58 -10.74
CA ILE A 385 -0.43 -28.40 -9.66
C ILE A 385 -0.14 -27.11 -8.91
N ARG A 386 1.13 -26.86 -8.59
CA ARG A 386 1.57 -25.64 -7.90
C ARG A 386 1.14 -24.37 -8.61
N ARG A 387 1.36 -24.28 -9.93
CA ARG A 387 0.95 -23.11 -10.73
C ARG A 387 -0.56 -22.93 -10.76
N SER A 388 -1.29 -24.01 -11.03
CA SER A 388 -2.75 -23.99 -11.11
C SER A 388 -3.40 -23.67 -9.76
N PHE A 389 -2.87 -24.22 -8.67
CA PHE A 389 -3.33 -23.97 -7.30
C PHE A 389 -3.09 -22.51 -6.88
N LYS A 390 -1.90 -21.94 -7.16
CA LYS A 390 -1.61 -20.52 -6.90
C LYS A 390 -2.53 -19.59 -7.69
N ALA A 391 -2.80 -19.89 -8.95
CA ALA A 391 -3.75 -19.12 -9.75
C ALA A 391 -5.17 -19.16 -9.16
N ALA A 392 -5.60 -20.31 -8.67
CA ALA A 392 -6.88 -20.48 -8.00
C ALA A 392 -6.96 -19.74 -6.66
N LEU A 393 -5.90 -19.75 -5.86
CA LEU A 393 -5.84 -18.97 -4.61
C LEU A 393 -5.92 -17.47 -4.86
N LYS A 394 -5.27 -16.98 -5.91
CA LYS A 394 -5.38 -15.57 -6.32
C LYS A 394 -6.81 -15.20 -6.68
N ALA A 395 -7.55 -16.08 -7.35
CA ALA A 395 -8.96 -15.86 -7.66
C ALA A 395 -9.84 -15.89 -6.39
N ILE A 396 -9.53 -16.78 -5.42
CA ILE A 396 -10.25 -16.88 -4.15
C ILE A 396 -10.06 -15.65 -3.26
N SER A 397 -8.99 -14.88 -3.42
CA SER A 397 -8.78 -13.64 -2.66
C SER A 397 -9.88 -12.60 -2.87
N GLY A 398 -10.66 -12.71 -3.94
CA GLY A 398 -11.86 -11.90 -4.19
C GLY A 398 -13.13 -12.38 -3.47
N TYR A 399 -13.12 -13.59 -2.88
CA TYR A 399 -14.24 -14.15 -2.12
C TYR A 399 -14.00 -14.02 -0.62
N ALA A 400 -15.08 -13.92 0.14
CA ALA A 400 -14.97 -13.90 1.60
C ALA A 400 -14.59 -15.31 2.11
N PHE A 401 -13.41 -15.65 2.10
CA PHE A 401 -12.47 -16.39 2.91
C PHE A 401 -12.91 -17.67 3.63
N PHE A 402 -14.17 -18.08 3.58
CA PHE A 402 -14.63 -19.22 4.35
C PHE A 402 -15.13 -20.28 3.39
N ILE A 403 -14.55 -21.45 3.49
CA ILE A 403 -15.08 -22.62 2.82
C ILE A 403 -16.35 -23.02 3.54
N ASN A 404 -17.46 -22.46 3.13
CA ASN A 404 -18.81 -22.81 3.59
C ASN A 404 -19.76 -22.96 2.41
N GLU A 405 -20.93 -23.55 2.67
CA GLU A 405 -21.93 -23.82 1.62
C GLU A 405 -22.40 -22.52 0.92
N SER A 406 -22.62 -21.45 1.68
CA SER A 406 -23.07 -20.17 1.10
C SER A 406 -22.04 -19.54 0.15
N GLU A 407 -20.76 -19.61 0.47
CA GLU A 407 -19.70 -19.11 -0.42
C GLU A 407 -19.56 -20.00 -1.66
N MET A 408 -19.73 -21.30 -1.49
CA MET A 408 -19.76 -22.24 -2.60
C MET A 408 -20.94 -21.98 -3.56
N GLU A 409 -22.14 -21.72 -3.02
CA GLU A 409 -23.33 -21.37 -3.81
C GLU A 409 -23.10 -20.08 -4.61
N LYS A 410 -22.53 -19.04 -3.99
CA LYS A 410 -22.15 -17.79 -4.67
C LYS A 410 -21.14 -18.04 -5.81
N ALA A 411 -20.14 -18.88 -5.56
CA ALA A 411 -19.15 -19.21 -6.57
C ALA A 411 -19.78 -19.94 -7.78
N VAL A 412 -20.72 -20.85 -7.53
CA VAL A 412 -21.46 -21.57 -8.58
C VAL A 412 -22.38 -20.62 -9.35
N GLU A 413 -23.07 -19.70 -8.67
CA GLU A 413 -23.94 -18.70 -9.31
C GLU A 413 -23.12 -17.76 -10.20
N GLN A 414 -21.98 -17.29 -9.73
CA GLN A 414 -21.07 -16.45 -10.53
C GLN A 414 -20.53 -17.19 -11.75
N LYS A 415 -20.22 -18.49 -11.62
CA LYS A 415 -19.83 -19.30 -12.78
C LYS A 415 -20.91 -19.30 -13.86
N LYS A 416 -22.19 -19.48 -13.50
CA LYS A 416 -23.31 -19.43 -14.45
C LYS A 416 -23.41 -18.08 -15.17
N LEU A 417 -23.27 -16.97 -14.45
CA LEU A 417 -23.26 -15.64 -15.05
C LEU A 417 -22.10 -15.43 -16.03
N MET A 418 -20.92 -15.99 -15.71
CA MET A 418 -19.76 -15.95 -16.61
C MET A 418 -19.96 -16.85 -17.84
N GLU A 419 -20.60 -18.02 -17.70
CA GLU A 419 -20.96 -18.89 -18.82
C GLU A 419 -21.93 -18.18 -19.79
N GLU A 420 -22.90 -17.45 -19.26
CA GLU A 420 -23.83 -16.64 -20.06
C GLU A 420 -23.09 -15.48 -20.78
N ALA A 421 -22.19 -14.79 -20.09
CA ALA A 421 -21.37 -13.72 -20.67
C ALA A 421 -20.39 -14.23 -21.74
N ALA A 422 -19.88 -15.46 -21.62
CA ALA A 422 -19.01 -16.08 -22.61
C ALA A 422 -19.71 -16.43 -23.93
N LEU A 423 -21.05 -16.41 -23.95
CA LEU A 423 -21.88 -16.57 -25.15
C LEU A 423 -22.20 -15.24 -25.85
N SER A 424 -21.68 -14.11 -25.35
CA SER A 424 -21.90 -12.79 -25.94
C SER A 424 -21.31 -12.69 -27.35
N GLU A 425 -21.94 -11.89 -28.20
CA GLU A 425 -21.42 -11.52 -29.53
C GLU A 425 -20.25 -10.49 -29.45
N ASP A 426 -20.09 -9.82 -28.29
CA ASP A 426 -18.98 -8.90 -28.03
C ASP A 426 -17.71 -9.71 -27.69
N GLU A 427 -16.71 -9.64 -28.57
CA GLU A 427 -15.46 -10.42 -28.44
C GLU A 427 -14.65 -10.03 -27.19
N ASP A 428 -14.64 -8.77 -26.77
CA ASP A 428 -13.90 -8.32 -25.58
C ASP A 428 -14.57 -8.87 -24.31
N LEU A 429 -15.90 -8.82 -24.26
CA LEU A 429 -16.68 -9.37 -23.16
C LEU A 429 -16.54 -10.90 -23.08
N LYS A 430 -16.55 -11.58 -24.22
CA LYS A 430 -16.35 -13.02 -24.34
C LYS A 430 -14.99 -13.49 -23.86
N ASN A 431 -13.91 -12.81 -24.29
CA ASN A 431 -12.54 -13.13 -23.88
C ASN A 431 -12.32 -12.90 -22.38
N ALA A 432 -12.83 -11.78 -21.85
CA ALA A 432 -12.79 -11.49 -20.41
C ALA A 432 -13.57 -12.55 -19.60
N ALA A 433 -14.76 -12.95 -20.09
CA ALA A 433 -15.57 -13.98 -19.44
C ALA A 433 -14.89 -15.36 -19.46
N GLN A 434 -14.26 -15.76 -20.56
CA GLN A 434 -13.54 -17.04 -20.66
C GLN A 434 -12.35 -17.11 -19.69
N THR A 435 -11.57 -16.03 -19.57
CA THR A 435 -10.46 -15.97 -18.61
C THR A 435 -10.96 -16.05 -17.17
N SER A 436 -12.06 -15.35 -16.87
CA SER A 436 -12.71 -15.38 -15.55
C SER A 436 -13.31 -16.73 -15.22
N LEU A 437 -13.85 -17.45 -16.21
CA LEU A 437 -14.46 -18.77 -16.06
C LEU A 437 -13.46 -19.82 -15.57
N GLN A 438 -12.25 -19.85 -16.16
CA GLN A 438 -11.17 -20.75 -15.71
C GLN A 438 -10.78 -20.50 -14.25
N ALA A 439 -10.68 -19.22 -13.87
CA ALA A 439 -10.40 -18.85 -12.47
C ALA A 439 -11.53 -19.31 -11.54
N GLN A 440 -12.80 -19.15 -11.96
CA GLN A 440 -13.97 -19.55 -11.18
C GLN A 440 -14.07 -21.07 -11.00
N GLU A 441 -13.75 -21.83 -12.02
CA GLU A 441 -13.70 -23.29 -11.92
C GLU A 441 -12.62 -23.75 -10.92
N ALA A 442 -11.47 -23.08 -10.94
CA ALA A 442 -10.40 -23.37 -9.97
C ALA A 442 -10.82 -23.03 -8.53
N VAL A 443 -11.58 -21.93 -8.32
CA VAL A 443 -12.18 -21.58 -7.02
C VAL A 443 -13.12 -22.67 -6.53
N ILE A 444 -14.06 -23.10 -7.37
CA ILE A 444 -15.01 -24.17 -7.02
C ILE A 444 -14.26 -25.47 -6.66
N ARG A 445 -13.20 -25.79 -7.38
CA ARG A 445 -12.34 -26.94 -7.10
C ARG A 445 -11.68 -26.84 -5.72
N ILE A 446 -11.16 -25.68 -5.35
CA ILE A 446 -10.61 -25.46 -4.00
C ILE A 446 -11.69 -25.70 -2.93
N PHE A 447 -12.87 -25.14 -3.09
CA PHE A 447 -13.96 -25.34 -2.14
C PHE A 447 -14.29 -26.84 -1.94
N HIS A 448 -14.37 -27.59 -3.02
CA HIS A 448 -14.63 -29.04 -2.94
C HIS A 448 -13.51 -29.78 -2.22
N ILE A 449 -12.26 -29.56 -2.59
CA ILE A 449 -11.09 -30.22 -1.98
C ILE A 449 -11.03 -29.93 -0.48
N PHE A 450 -11.17 -28.67 -0.09
CA PHE A 450 -11.07 -28.30 1.33
C PHE A 450 -12.28 -28.75 2.15
N ASN A 451 -13.48 -28.74 1.56
CA ASN A 451 -14.66 -29.27 2.23
C ASN A 451 -14.55 -30.79 2.44
N GLN A 452 -14.11 -31.54 1.41
CA GLN A 452 -13.92 -32.97 1.53
C GLN A 452 -12.80 -33.32 2.52
N PHE A 453 -11.67 -32.62 2.45
CA PHE A 453 -10.59 -32.77 3.44
C PHE A 453 -11.08 -32.58 4.88
N ARG A 454 -11.89 -31.55 5.09
CA ARG A 454 -12.49 -31.26 6.39
C ARG A 454 -13.37 -32.42 6.88
N LEU A 455 -14.19 -32.99 6.01
CA LEU A 455 -15.05 -34.15 6.34
C LEU A 455 -14.21 -35.37 6.67
N ASP A 456 -13.24 -35.69 5.84
CA ASP A 456 -12.37 -36.88 6.00
C ASP A 456 -11.53 -36.80 7.27
N MET A 457 -11.13 -35.58 7.67
CA MET A 457 -10.34 -35.35 8.89
C MET A 457 -11.18 -35.01 10.13
N ASP A 458 -12.52 -34.99 9.99
CA ASP A 458 -13.46 -34.64 11.06
C ASP A 458 -13.14 -33.28 11.72
N LEU A 459 -12.92 -32.23 10.90
CA LEU A 459 -12.61 -30.88 11.35
C LEU A 459 -13.88 -30.03 11.50
N ASP A 460 -13.85 -29.05 12.41
CA ASP A 460 -14.95 -28.12 12.61
C ASP A 460 -15.27 -27.33 11.35
N PHE A 461 -16.58 -27.14 11.08
CA PHE A 461 -17.05 -26.67 9.80
C PHE A 461 -16.99 -25.15 9.58
N LYS A 462 -17.50 -24.39 10.55
CA LYS A 462 -17.72 -22.97 10.34
C LYS A 462 -16.40 -22.20 10.46
N PHE A 463 -16.02 -21.50 9.37
CA PHE A 463 -14.79 -20.73 9.33
C PHE A 463 -13.50 -21.58 9.54
N ALA A 464 -13.51 -22.82 9.05
CA ALA A 464 -12.42 -23.77 9.24
C ALA A 464 -11.09 -23.29 8.66
N PHE A 465 -11.13 -22.57 7.53
CA PHE A 465 -9.96 -22.11 6.80
C PHE A 465 -10.07 -20.64 6.39
N LEU A 466 -8.99 -19.92 6.59
CA LEU A 466 -8.81 -18.57 6.08
C LEU A 466 -7.55 -18.53 5.20
N PHE A 467 -7.69 -18.00 3.99
CA PHE A 467 -6.59 -17.84 3.05
C PHE A 467 -6.12 -16.40 3.05
N VAL A 468 -4.82 -16.22 3.12
CA VAL A 468 -4.18 -14.91 2.98
C VAL A 468 -3.06 -15.03 1.98
N GLU A 469 -3.23 -14.40 0.83
CA GLU A 469 -2.19 -14.25 -0.20
C GLU A 469 -1.40 -12.98 0.05
N TYR A 470 -0.11 -13.02 -0.23
CA TYR A 470 0.71 -11.84 -0.32
C TYR A 470 1.72 -11.96 -1.45
N HIS A 471 2.03 -10.82 -2.06
CA HIS A 471 3.05 -10.73 -3.08
C HIS A 471 4.28 -10.05 -2.50
N TYR A 472 5.41 -10.73 -2.59
CA TYR A 472 6.70 -10.14 -2.28
C TYR A 472 7.36 -9.73 -3.60
N GLU A 473 7.50 -8.42 -3.80
CA GLU A 473 8.40 -7.86 -4.80
C GLU A 473 9.62 -7.31 -4.07
N SER A 474 10.78 -7.92 -4.31
CA SER A 474 12.03 -7.37 -3.80
C SER A 474 12.27 -5.97 -4.35
N ASN A 475 12.75 -5.07 -3.50
CA ASN A 475 13.16 -3.75 -3.96
C ASN A 475 14.36 -3.82 -4.91
N TYR A 476 15.13 -4.90 -4.89
CA TYR A 476 16.17 -5.13 -5.88
C TYR A 476 15.61 -5.28 -7.29
N SER A 477 14.40 -5.82 -7.47
CA SER A 477 13.73 -5.86 -8.78
C SER A 477 13.35 -4.46 -9.29
N LYS A 478 13.04 -3.53 -8.40
CA LYS A 478 12.73 -2.13 -8.72
C LYS A 478 13.98 -1.31 -9.10
N LEU A 479 15.15 -1.76 -8.67
CA LEU A 479 16.43 -1.11 -8.99
C LEU A 479 16.72 -1.08 -10.49
N GLN A 480 16.29 -2.09 -11.24
CA GLN A 480 16.48 -2.13 -12.69
C GLN A 480 15.79 -0.97 -13.42
N ASN A 481 14.70 -0.44 -12.81
CA ASN A 481 13.90 0.65 -13.35
C ASN A 481 14.08 1.95 -12.55
N SER A 482 15.08 2.03 -11.65
CA SER A 482 15.29 3.23 -10.85
C SER A 482 16.01 4.33 -11.61
N ASP A 483 15.55 5.57 -11.41
CA ASP A 483 16.16 6.79 -11.96
C ASP A 483 17.27 7.34 -11.03
N ILE A 484 17.94 6.46 -10.29
CA ILE A 484 19.02 6.85 -9.38
C ILE A 484 20.35 6.73 -10.11
N TYR A 485 21.13 7.81 -10.07
CA TYR A 485 22.47 7.87 -10.61
C TYR A 485 23.48 8.15 -9.50
N ILE A 486 24.71 7.64 -9.66
CA ILE A 486 25.83 7.88 -8.74
C ILE A 486 26.90 8.70 -9.46
N GLU A 487 27.19 9.88 -8.91
CA GLU A 487 28.30 10.71 -9.34
C GLU A 487 29.58 10.28 -8.62
N PHE A 488 30.44 9.53 -9.32
CA PHE A 488 31.78 9.19 -8.84
C PHE A 488 32.76 10.34 -8.98
N SER A 489 32.62 11.14 -10.05
CA SER A 489 33.28 12.39 -10.33
C SER A 489 32.48 13.19 -11.34
N LYS A 490 32.80 14.49 -11.57
CA LYS A 490 32.14 15.37 -12.54
C LYS A 490 32.01 14.77 -13.95
N ASN A 491 32.91 13.87 -14.34
CA ASN A 491 32.93 13.23 -15.66
C ASN A 491 32.54 11.74 -15.63
N ARG A 492 32.07 11.23 -14.49
CA ARG A 492 31.70 9.82 -14.33
C ARG A 492 30.44 9.69 -13.48
N VAL A 493 29.33 9.65 -14.16
CA VAL A 493 28.00 9.40 -13.60
C VAL A 493 27.49 8.07 -14.14
N ILE A 494 27.03 7.19 -13.27
CA ILE A 494 26.64 5.81 -13.59
C ILE A 494 25.27 5.53 -12.97
N PRO A 495 24.32 4.89 -13.69
CA PRO A 495 23.09 4.40 -13.10
C PRO A 495 23.38 3.49 -11.89
N PHE A 496 22.63 3.63 -10.82
CA PHE A 496 22.86 2.84 -9.60
C PHE A 496 22.74 1.33 -9.85
N ARG A 497 21.84 0.92 -10.75
CA ARG A 497 21.68 -0.48 -11.17
C ARG A 497 22.99 -1.12 -11.70
N ASP A 498 23.87 -0.32 -12.31
CA ASP A 498 25.13 -0.81 -12.90
C ASP A 498 26.26 -0.88 -11.84
N VAL A 499 26.01 -0.35 -10.64
CA VAL A 499 26.95 -0.36 -9.52
C VAL A 499 26.71 -1.53 -8.58
N LEU A 500 25.50 -2.11 -8.62
CA LEU A 500 25.09 -3.22 -7.75
C LEU A 500 25.89 -4.49 -8.02
N THR A 501 26.10 -5.26 -6.97
CA THR A 501 26.74 -6.59 -7.08
C THR A 501 25.79 -7.59 -7.74
N VAL A 502 26.35 -8.54 -8.51
CA VAL A 502 25.59 -9.60 -9.20
C VAL A 502 24.70 -10.41 -8.25
N ALA A 503 25.09 -10.56 -6.97
CA ALA A 503 24.28 -11.26 -5.96
C ALA A 503 22.96 -10.56 -5.67
N ALA A 504 22.94 -9.22 -5.66
CA ALA A 504 21.71 -8.44 -5.48
C ALA A 504 20.75 -8.56 -6.68
N VAL A 505 21.28 -8.72 -7.89
CA VAL A 505 20.49 -8.88 -9.11
C VAL A 505 19.91 -10.30 -9.22
N GLN A 506 20.67 -11.34 -8.85
CA GLN A 506 20.18 -12.74 -8.88
C GLN A 506 19.08 -13.02 -7.86
N ALA A 507 19.11 -12.40 -6.69
CA ALA A 507 18.03 -12.50 -5.70
C ALA A 507 16.67 -12.01 -6.26
N SER A 508 16.68 -11.09 -7.23
CA SER A 508 15.47 -10.54 -7.84
C SER A 508 14.75 -11.45 -8.83
N GLU A 509 15.44 -12.44 -9.42
CA GLU A 509 14.84 -13.33 -10.44
C GLU A 509 14.06 -14.52 -9.83
N ASP A 510 14.45 -14.98 -8.63
CA ASP A 510 13.82 -16.10 -7.93
C ASP A 510 12.46 -15.76 -7.27
N GLU A 511 12.11 -14.48 -7.14
CA GLU A 511 11.04 -13.98 -6.26
C GLU A 511 9.68 -13.70 -6.93
N LYS A 512 9.49 -14.00 -8.21
CA LYS A 512 8.19 -13.79 -8.90
C LYS A 512 7.08 -14.77 -8.46
N ASN A 513 7.29 -15.53 -7.40
CA ASN A 513 6.33 -16.49 -6.88
C ASN A 513 5.51 -15.89 -5.73
N GLY A 514 4.22 -15.70 -5.93
CA GLY A 514 3.29 -15.36 -4.86
C GLY A 514 3.32 -16.41 -3.74
N TYR A 515 3.22 -15.94 -2.50
CA TYR A 515 3.14 -16.77 -1.29
C TYR A 515 1.75 -16.66 -0.70
N TYR A 516 1.34 -17.67 0.06
CA TYR A 516 0.07 -17.64 0.78
C TYR A 516 0.17 -18.35 2.12
N TYR A 517 -0.68 -17.95 3.04
CA TYR A 517 -0.89 -18.64 4.30
C TYR A 517 -2.30 -19.23 4.35
N ILE A 518 -2.41 -20.41 4.93
CA ILE A 518 -3.68 -21.03 5.30
C ILE A 518 -3.76 -21.03 6.82
N PHE A 519 -4.84 -20.50 7.35
CA PHE A 519 -5.08 -20.45 8.79
C PHE A 519 -6.23 -21.37 9.17
N SER A 520 -6.13 -22.01 10.33
CA SER A 520 -7.20 -22.82 10.90
C SER A 520 -7.33 -22.61 12.41
N SER A 521 -8.44 -23.09 13.00
CA SER A 521 -8.67 -22.98 14.43
C SER A 521 -7.66 -23.81 15.23
N ARG A 522 -7.35 -23.34 16.45
CA ARG A 522 -6.50 -24.09 17.38
C ARG A 522 -7.05 -25.52 17.59
N LYS A 523 -8.37 -25.66 17.75
CA LYS A 523 -9.04 -26.94 17.93
C LYS A 523 -8.81 -27.90 16.76
N ASN A 524 -8.87 -27.41 15.51
CA ASN A 524 -8.54 -28.23 14.35
C ASN A 524 -7.07 -28.64 14.32
N ILE A 525 -6.16 -27.74 14.69
CA ILE A 525 -4.72 -28.04 14.76
C ILE A 525 -4.44 -29.10 15.82
N GLU A 526 -5.00 -28.96 17.03
CA GLU A 526 -4.85 -29.93 18.12
C GLU A 526 -5.40 -31.31 17.71
N ARG A 527 -6.57 -31.35 17.03
CA ARG A 527 -7.17 -32.59 16.52
C ARG A 527 -6.26 -33.31 15.50
N MET A 528 -5.59 -32.56 14.61
CA MET A 528 -4.62 -33.15 13.69
C MET A 528 -3.38 -33.67 14.42
N GLN A 529 -2.89 -32.93 15.44
CA GLN A 529 -1.76 -33.33 16.26
C GLN A 529 -2.08 -34.61 17.09
N GLU A 530 -3.28 -34.73 17.64
CA GLU A 530 -3.75 -35.95 18.35
C GLU A 530 -3.74 -37.17 17.44
N LYS A 531 -3.97 -36.98 16.12
CA LYS A 531 -3.85 -38.03 15.11
C LYS A 531 -2.40 -38.31 14.70
N GLY A 532 -1.42 -37.58 15.25
CA GLY A 532 -0.01 -37.68 14.86
C GLY A 532 0.30 -37.11 13.46
N LEU A 533 -0.54 -36.22 12.97
CA LEU A 533 -0.45 -35.65 11.61
C LEU A 533 0.05 -34.22 11.63
N ASP A 534 0.90 -33.84 10.67
CA ASP A 534 1.26 -32.48 10.36
C ASP A 534 0.19 -31.86 9.44
N PHE A 535 -0.57 -30.90 9.96
CA PHE A 535 -1.72 -30.35 9.25
C PHE A 535 -1.33 -29.68 7.94
N GLY A 536 -0.25 -28.89 7.91
CA GLY A 536 0.22 -28.21 6.71
C GLY A 536 0.62 -29.21 5.62
N ARG A 537 1.34 -30.24 6.01
CA ARG A 537 1.76 -31.33 5.12
C ARG A 537 0.56 -32.13 4.58
N GLU A 538 -0.36 -32.52 5.46
CA GLU A 538 -1.52 -33.35 5.08
C GLU A 538 -2.44 -32.64 4.09
N ILE A 539 -2.72 -31.34 4.29
CA ILE A 539 -3.58 -30.60 3.35
C ILE A 539 -2.93 -30.45 1.98
N LEU A 540 -1.62 -30.20 1.92
CA LEU A 540 -0.91 -30.13 0.65
C LEU A 540 -0.84 -31.49 -0.06
N MET A 541 -0.67 -32.58 0.67
CA MET A 541 -0.76 -33.95 0.11
C MET A 541 -2.17 -34.24 -0.41
N TYR A 542 -3.20 -33.79 0.30
CA TYR A 542 -4.59 -33.97 -0.13
C TYR A 542 -4.86 -33.19 -1.41
N ILE A 543 -4.41 -31.96 -1.51
CA ILE A 543 -4.45 -31.15 -2.73
C ILE A 543 -3.71 -31.87 -3.86
N SER A 544 -2.50 -32.35 -3.63
CA SER A 544 -1.69 -33.05 -4.64
C SER A 544 -2.41 -34.27 -5.22
N ARG A 545 -3.12 -35.03 -4.39
CA ARG A 545 -3.85 -36.24 -4.82
C ARG A 545 -5.14 -35.94 -5.57
N ASN A 546 -5.85 -34.89 -5.20
CA ASN A 546 -7.21 -34.63 -5.66
C ASN A 546 -7.33 -33.49 -6.68
N TRP A 547 -6.24 -32.72 -6.94
CA TRP A 547 -6.29 -31.55 -7.83
C TRP A 547 -6.62 -31.89 -9.29
N ILE A 548 -6.22 -33.07 -9.77
CA ILE A 548 -6.37 -33.51 -11.17
C ILE A 548 -7.69 -34.27 -11.36
N THR A 549 -8.24 -34.84 -10.31
CA THR A 549 -9.42 -35.72 -10.37
C THR A 549 -10.75 -34.99 -10.26
N LEU A 550 -10.76 -33.75 -9.87
CA LEU A 550 -11.91 -32.83 -9.84
C LEU A 550 -11.81 -31.78 -10.95
#